data_f1cfee200efbece08fd7fef6f9d69550
#
_entry.id   f1cfee200efbece08fd7fef6f9d69550
#
_cell.length_a   1.000
_cell.length_b   1.000
_cell.length_c   1.000
_cell.angle_alpha   90.00
_cell.angle_beta   90.00
_cell.angle_gamma   90.00
#
_symmetry.space_group_name_H-M   'P 1'
#
loop_
_entity.id
_entity.type
_entity.pdbx_description
1 polymer ?
#
loop_
_entity_poly.entity_id
_entity_poly.type
_entity_poly.pdbx_seq_one_letter_code
_entity_poly.pdbx_strand_id
1 'polypeptide(L)'
;MKKLVVLVMTCMLSLSVFAEGYQVNLLSTKQTGMGHVGVGMKLGAESMHFNPAGLVFLKTNMDFSLGISAVMAKAKYSNAGYSAKTDNPVSTPLYAYAGFKIYDNLAAGISLTTPYGSSLKWPKHWEGASLIQDISLKSYVIQPTLSY
;
A
#
# COMPACT_ATOMS: atom_id res chain seq x y z
N MET A 1 24.85 -31.41 4.90
CA MET A 1 23.76 -31.67 5.87
C MET A 1 23.41 -30.42 6.72
N LYS A 2 24.35 -29.78 7.46
CA LYS A 2 24.05 -28.62 8.33
C LYS A 2 23.36 -27.45 7.59
N LYS A 3 23.80 -27.10 6.37
CA LYS A 3 23.19 -26.02 5.55
C LYS A 3 21.76 -26.33 5.13
N LEU A 4 21.45 -27.60 4.84
CA LEU A 4 20.08 -28.03 4.48
C LEU A 4 19.15 -27.96 5.69
N VAL A 5 19.62 -28.35 6.87
CA VAL A 5 18.85 -28.25 8.13
C VAL A 5 18.51 -26.81 8.46
N VAL A 6 19.47 -25.88 8.33
CA VAL A 6 19.24 -24.45 8.54
C VAL A 6 18.20 -23.92 7.55
N LEU A 7 18.29 -24.28 6.26
CA LEU A 7 17.32 -23.85 5.24
C LEU A 7 15.90 -24.35 5.57
N VAL A 8 15.76 -25.64 5.97
CA VAL A 8 14.47 -26.22 6.33
C VAL A 8 13.90 -25.57 7.60
N MET A 9 14.73 -25.30 8.61
CA MET A 9 14.30 -24.59 9.83
C MET A 9 13.85 -23.16 9.51
N THR A 10 14.55 -22.44 8.64
CA THR A 10 14.15 -21.08 8.22
C THR A 10 12.81 -21.11 7.48
N CYS A 11 12.59 -22.09 6.60
CA CYS A 11 11.31 -22.25 5.90
C CYS A 11 10.15 -22.63 6.87
N MET A 12 10.42 -23.39 7.92
CA MET A 12 9.38 -23.76 8.90
C MET A 12 8.98 -22.59 9.82
N LEU A 13 9.89 -21.66 10.10
CA LEU A 13 9.60 -20.46 10.90
C LEU A 13 8.69 -19.46 10.16
N SER A 14 8.60 -19.51 8.84
CA SER A 14 7.74 -18.64 8.04
C SER A 14 6.28 -19.11 7.93
N LEU A 15 5.91 -20.27 8.47
CA LEU A 15 4.56 -20.84 8.34
C LEU A 15 3.54 -20.31 9.38
N SER A 16 3.94 -19.44 10.29
CA SER A 16 3.09 -18.99 11.40
C SER A 16 2.77 -17.49 11.36
N VAL A 17 2.91 -16.82 10.23
CA VAL A 17 2.57 -15.40 10.10
C VAL A 17 1.07 -15.26 9.79
N PHE A 18 0.26 -15.16 10.82
CA PHE A 18 -1.12 -14.69 10.71
C PHE A 18 -1.06 -13.16 10.61
N ALA A 19 -0.92 -12.63 9.40
CA ALA A 19 -1.01 -11.20 9.14
C ALA A 19 -2.42 -10.89 8.66
N GLU A 20 -3.27 -10.37 9.54
CA GLU A 20 -4.57 -9.84 9.18
C GLU A 20 -4.44 -8.35 8.92
N GLY A 21 -4.77 -7.94 7.73
CA GLY A 21 -4.75 -6.54 7.32
C GLY A 21 -4.83 -6.44 5.81
N TYR A 22 -5.38 -5.34 5.32
CA TYR A 22 -5.38 -5.07 3.90
C TYR A 22 -4.63 -3.77 3.60
N GLN A 23 -3.90 -3.78 2.52
CA GLN A 23 -3.22 -2.62 1.97
C GLN A 23 -4.08 -2.00 0.87
N VAL A 24 -4.16 -0.66 0.86
CA VAL A 24 -4.78 0.07 -0.24
C VAL A 24 -3.80 0.13 -1.41
N ASN A 25 -4.01 -0.72 -2.42
CA ASN A 25 -3.12 -0.82 -3.59
C ASN A 25 -3.33 0.33 -4.61
N LEU A 26 -3.39 1.58 -4.14
CA LEU A 26 -3.53 2.78 -4.96
C LEU A 26 -2.28 3.66 -4.90
N LEU A 27 -1.11 3.01 -4.78
CA LEU A 27 0.19 3.66 -4.61
C LEU A 27 0.93 3.92 -5.93
N SER A 28 0.28 3.65 -7.05
CA SER A 28 0.78 3.96 -8.39
C SER A 28 -0.36 3.84 -9.39
N THR A 29 -0.59 4.88 -10.19
CA THR A 29 -1.56 4.83 -11.29
C THR A 29 -1.12 3.85 -12.38
N LYS A 30 0.19 3.76 -12.64
CA LYS A 30 0.74 2.81 -13.62
C LYS A 30 0.48 1.37 -13.18
N GLN A 31 0.79 1.03 -11.92
CA GLN A 31 0.54 -0.31 -11.38
C GLN A 31 -0.95 -0.65 -11.35
N THR A 32 -1.79 0.30 -10.92
CA THR A 32 -3.24 0.11 -10.89
C THR A 32 -3.78 -0.16 -12.29
N GLY A 33 -3.34 0.61 -13.29
CA GLY A 33 -3.75 0.40 -14.69
C GLY A 33 -3.30 -0.92 -15.29
N MET A 34 -2.22 -1.53 -14.76
CA MET A 34 -1.70 -2.83 -15.18
C MET A 34 -2.18 -4.00 -14.31
N GLY A 35 -3.14 -3.79 -13.40
CA GLY A 35 -3.58 -4.83 -12.47
C GLY A 35 -2.49 -5.29 -11.49
N HIS A 36 -1.55 -4.44 -11.15
CA HIS A 36 -0.43 -4.70 -10.21
C HIS A 36 0.59 -5.77 -10.67
N VAL A 37 0.68 -6.05 -11.96
CA VAL A 37 1.64 -7.04 -12.49
C VAL A 37 3.01 -6.45 -12.87
N GLY A 38 3.20 -5.16 -12.66
CA GLY A 38 4.40 -4.42 -13.08
C GLY A 38 5.59 -4.47 -12.13
N VAL A 39 5.65 -5.40 -11.16
CA VAL A 39 6.76 -5.48 -10.18
C VAL A 39 8.12 -5.67 -10.86
N GLY A 40 8.19 -6.44 -11.94
CA GLY A 40 9.41 -6.66 -12.72
C GLY A 40 9.70 -5.55 -13.75
N MET A 41 8.89 -4.50 -13.84
CA MET A 41 9.01 -3.46 -14.85
C MET A 41 9.79 -2.24 -14.33
N LYS A 42 10.40 -1.51 -15.27
CA LYS A 42 11.09 -0.23 -14.99
C LYS A 42 10.07 0.90 -14.93
N LEU A 43 9.52 1.17 -13.76
CA LEU A 43 8.43 2.15 -13.54
C LEU A 43 8.91 3.55 -13.20
N GLY A 44 10.21 3.83 -13.30
CA GLY A 44 10.79 5.09 -12.85
C GLY A 44 10.86 5.16 -11.32
N ALA A 45 10.61 6.33 -10.73
CA ALA A 45 10.66 6.54 -9.28
C ALA A 45 9.67 5.65 -8.51
N GLU A 46 8.53 5.28 -9.09
CA GLU A 46 7.54 4.40 -8.48
C GLU A 46 8.08 2.99 -8.19
N SER A 47 9.15 2.57 -8.89
CA SER A 47 9.80 1.28 -8.65
C SER A 47 10.24 1.10 -7.21
N MET A 48 10.63 2.18 -6.50
CA MET A 48 11.14 2.06 -5.13
C MET A 48 10.14 1.44 -4.15
N HIS A 49 8.83 1.55 -4.40
CA HIS A 49 7.83 0.90 -3.56
C HIS A 49 7.61 -0.57 -3.93
N PHE A 50 7.52 -0.87 -5.22
CA PHE A 50 7.14 -2.21 -5.70
C PHE A 50 8.34 -3.13 -5.90
N ASN A 51 9.47 -2.57 -6.35
CA ASN A 51 10.74 -3.26 -6.56
C ASN A 51 11.88 -2.25 -6.43
N PRO A 52 12.43 -2.06 -5.22
CA PRO A 52 13.49 -1.07 -4.98
C PRO A 52 14.69 -1.21 -5.94
N ALA A 53 15.08 -2.42 -6.31
CA ALA A 53 16.15 -2.66 -7.27
C ALA A 53 15.88 -2.04 -8.66
N GLY A 54 14.60 -1.80 -8.98
CA GLY A 54 14.19 -1.15 -10.23
C GLY A 54 14.60 0.32 -10.32
N LEU A 55 14.92 0.97 -9.21
CA LEU A 55 15.31 2.37 -9.18
C LEU A 55 16.63 2.64 -9.89
N VAL A 56 17.57 1.70 -9.88
CA VAL A 56 18.85 1.79 -10.61
C VAL A 56 18.65 1.99 -12.13
N PHE A 57 17.52 1.53 -12.67
CA PHE A 57 17.24 1.63 -14.10
C PHE A 57 16.57 2.95 -14.52
N LEU A 58 16.65 3.99 -13.71
CA LEU A 58 16.22 5.32 -14.11
C LEU A 58 16.90 5.74 -15.40
N LYS A 59 16.11 6.24 -16.36
CA LYS A 59 16.60 6.71 -17.67
C LYS A 59 17.15 8.13 -17.60
N THR A 60 16.73 8.88 -16.60
CA THR A 60 17.10 10.27 -16.35
C THR A 60 17.80 10.40 -14.99
N ASN A 61 18.51 11.47 -14.76
CA ASN A 61 19.19 11.71 -13.48
C ASN A 61 18.19 11.90 -12.33
N MET A 62 16.99 12.34 -12.64
CA MET A 62 15.90 12.54 -11.67
C MET A 62 14.58 12.05 -12.28
N ASP A 63 13.73 11.46 -11.45
CA ASP A 63 12.38 11.06 -11.81
C ASP A 63 11.45 11.33 -10.62
N PHE A 64 10.31 11.93 -10.91
CA PHE A 64 9.29 12.26 -9.91
C PHE A 64 7.96 11.68 -10.34
N SER A 65 7.22 11.13 -9.38
CA SER A 65 5.86 10.67 -9.58
C SER A 65 4.99 11.09 -8.41
N LEU A 66 3.82 11.62 -8.70
CA LEU A 66 2.84 12.08 -7.72
C LEU A 66 1.46 11.64 -8.16
N GLY A 67 0.66 11.16 -7.23
CA GLY A 67 -0.73 10.84 -7.49
C GLY A 67 -1.60 10.86 -6.26
N ILE A 68 -2.90 11.05 -6.50
CA ILE A 68 -3.96 11.02 -5.51
C ILE A 68 -5.13 10.24 -6.11
N SER A 69 -5.80 9.47 -5.27
CA SER A 69 -7.01 8.72 -5.65
C SER A 69 -8.18 9.14 -4.78
N ALA A 70 -9.40 9.06 -5.30
CA ALA A 70 -10.61 9.25 -4.53
C ALA A 70 -11.29 7.90 -4.33
N VAL A 71 -11.44 7.47 -3.09
CA VAL A 71 -12.07 6.21 -2.72
C VAL A 71 -13.39 6.48 -2.00
N MET A 72 -14.48 6.04 -2.60
CA MET A 72 -15.83 6.15 -2.06
C MET A 72 -16.29 4.76 -1.60
N ALA A 73 -15.84 4.33 -0.43
CA ALA A 73 -16.22 3.05 0.14
C ALA A 73 -17.64 3.12 0.74
N LYS A 74 -18.44 2.07 0.54
CA LYS A 74 -19.76 1.92 1.16
C LYS A 74 -19.87 0.53 1.74
N ALA A 75 -20.34 0.43 2.98
CA ALA A 75 -20.68 -0.83 3.60
C ALA A 75 -22.17 -0.89 3.91
N LYS A 76 -22.76 -2.08 3.79
CA LYS A 76 -24.14 -2.36 4.17
C LYS A 76 -24.15 -3.49 5.19
N TYR A 77 -24.84 -3.27 6.28
CA TYR A 77 -25.20 -4.28 7.26
C TYR A 77 -26.65 -4.69 7.03
N SER A 78 -26.95 -5.98 7.15
CA SER A 78 -28.31 -6.49 7.04
C SER A 78 -28.49 -7.69 7.97
N ASN A 79 -29.55 -7.64 8.79
CA ASN A 79 -29.91 -8.69 9.73
C ASN A 79 -31.45 -8.71 9.94
N ALA A 80 -32.08 -9.88 9.78
CA ALA A 80 -33.47 -10.15 10.15
C ALA A 80 -34.49 -9.03 9.79
N GLY A 81 -34.38 -8.46 8.59
CA GLY A 81 -35.27 -7.38 8.12
C GLY A 81 -34.82 -5.96 8.43
N TYR A 82 -33.76 -5.79 9.25
CA TYR A 82 -33.09 -4.51 9.48
C TYR A 82 -31.93 -4.32 8.49
N SER A 83 -31.71 -3.11 8.01
CA SER A 83 -30.51 -2.78 7.24
C SER A 83 -30.02 -1.37 7.54
N ALA A 84 -28.70 -1.23 7.64
CA ALA A 84 -28.01 0.04 7.77
C ALA A 84 -26.93 0.16 6.68
N LYS A 85 -26.68 1.39 6.27
CA LYS A 85 -25.60 1.72 5.32
C LYS A 85 -24.70 2.77 5.93
N THR A 86 -23.41 2.69 5.62
CA THR A 86 -22.45 3.71 6.04
C THR A 86 -22.58 4.98 5.21
N ASP A 87 -22.31 6.11 5.84
CA ASP A 87 -22.14 7.42 5.22
C ASP A 87 -20.67 7.85 5.39
N ASN A 88 -19.80 7.23 4.59
CA ASN A 88 -18.38 7.40 4.70
C ASN A 88 -17.92 8.65 3.93
N PRO A 89 -17.00 9.44 4.51
CA PRO A 89 -16.32 10.50 3.75
C PRO A 89 -15.48 9.91 2.63
N VAL A 90 -15.21 10.71 1.61
CA VAL A 90 -14.27 10.35 0.54
C VAL A 90 -12.86 10.24 1.14
N SER A 91 -12.24 9.08 0.96
CA SER A 91 -10.85 8.85 1.33
C SER A 91 -9.93 9.21 0.16
N THR A 92 -8.83 9.89 0.46
CA THR A 92 -7.90 10.39 -0.56
C THR A 92 -6.49 9.83 -0.36
N PRO A 93 -6.26 8.52 -0.64
CA PRO A 93 -4.91 7.98 -0.62
C PRO A 93 -4.03 8.71 -1.64
N LEU A 94 -2.79 8.98 -1.23
CA LEU A 94 -1.82 9.68 -2.05
C LEU A 94 -0.48 8.94 -2.07
N TYR A 95 0.30 9.22 -3.10
CA TYR A 95 1.70 8.83 -3.19
C TYR A 95 2.54 9.94 -3.81
N ALA A 96 3.78 10.02 -3.38
CA ALA A 96 4.82 10.87 -3.98
C ALA A 96 6.14 10.10 -3.96
N TYR A 97 6.83 10.11 -5.09
CA TYR A 97 8.13 9.44 -5.29
C TYR A 97 9.10 10.43 -5.90
N ALA A 98 10.33 10.45 -5.37
CA ALA A 98 11.45 11.19 -5.93
C ALA A 98 12.66 10.25 -6.01
N GLY A 99 13.10 9.93 -7.22
CA GLY A 99 14.24 9.08 -7.50
C GLY A 99 15.39 9.86 -8.12
N PHE A 100 16.62 9.54 -7.73
CA PHE A 100 17.84 10.21 -8.17
C PHE A 100 18.87 9.17 -8.57
N LYS A 101 19.37 9.25 -9.79
CA LYS A 101 20.48 8.44 -10.26
C LYS A 101 21.78 9.11 -9.83
N ILE A 102 22.57 8.43 -8.99
CA ILE A 102 23.85 8.93 -8.46
C ILE A 102 24.97 8.50 -9.40
N TYR A 103 24.99 7.21 -9.76
CA TYR A 103 25.91 6.61 -10.73
C TYR A 103 25.12 5.64 -11.62
N ASP A 104 25.76 5.06 -12.62
CA ASP A 104 25.10 4.10 -13.52
C ASP A 104 24.53 2.86 -12.83
N ASN A 105 25.15 2.47 -11.71
CA ASN A 105 24.77 1.32 -10.90
C ASN A 105 24.29 1.72 -9.49
N LEU A 106 24.09 3.01 -9.20
CA LEU A 106 23.65 3.46 -7.87
C LEU A 106 22.57 4.53 -8.01
N ALA A 107 21.47 4.31 -7.36
CA ALA A 107 20.37 5.27 -7.29
C ALA A 107 19.85 5.38 -5.84
N ALA A 108 19.36 6.55 -5.48
CA ALA A 108 18.68 6.79 -4.22
C ALA A 108 17.31 7.40 -4.45
N GLY A 109 16.44 7.32 -3.47
CA GLY A 109 15.13 7.94 -3.57
C GLY A 109 14.46 8.07 -2.22
N ILE A 110 13.37 8.82 -2.23
CA ILE A 110 12.48 8.97 -1.09
C ILE A 110 11.04 8.90 -1.57
N SER A 111 10.19 8.24 -0.79
CA SER A 111 8.76 8.20 -1.05
C SER A 111 7.95 8.61 0.16
N LEU A 112 6.78 9.19 -0.11
CA LEU A 112 5.69 9.40 0.83
C LEU A 112 4.47 8.67 0.29
N THR A 113 3.92 7.76 1.06
CA THR A 113 2.75 6.96 0.66
C THR A 113 1.74 6.83 1.79
N THR A 114 0.50 6.50 1.44
CA THR A 114 -0.58 6.22 2.40
C THR A 114 -1.12 4.80 2.15
N PRO A 115 -0.35 3.76 2.52
CA PRO A 115 -0.68 2.37 2.18
C PRO A 115 -1.87 1.81 2.96
N TYR A 116 -2.19 2.39 4.12
CA TYR A 116 -3.31 1.94 4.94
C TYR A 116 -4.23 3.11 5.25
N GLY A 117 -5.52 2.89 5.08
CA GLY A 117 -6.54 3.87 5.40
C GLY A 117 -7.93 3.25 5.35
N SER A 118 -8.76 3.58 6.33
CA SER A 118 -10.16 3.16 6.37
C SER A 118 -10.97 4.22 7.08
N SER A 119 -12.12 4.53 6.52
CA SER A 119 -13.12 5.37 7.18
C SER A 119 -14.46 4.69 7.05
N LEU A 120 -15.07 4.37 8.19
CA LEU A 120 -16.41 3.82 8.29
C LEU A 120 -17.20 4.67 9.25
N LYS A 121 -18.32 5.20 8.79
CA LYS A 121 -19.24 5.99 9.60
C LYS A 121 -20.64 5.41 9.49
N TRP A 122 -21.10 4.84 10.60
CA TRP A 122 -22.44 4.27 10.73
C TRP A 122 -23.43 5.29 11.25
N PRO A 123 -24.73 5.15 10.97
CA PRO A 123 -25.80 5.96 11.58
C PRO A 123 -25.79 5.82 13.11
N LYS A 124 -26.14 6.89 13.83
CA LYS A 124 -26.09 6.90 15.32
C LYS A 124 -26.93 5.81 15.98
N HIS A 125 -27.98 5.33 15.34
CA HIS A 125 -28.95 4.38 15.90
C HIS A 125 -29.00 3.04 15.14
N TRP A 126 -27.85 2.61 14.55
CA TRP A 126 -27.81 1.28 13.96
C TRP A 126 -27.62 0.19 15.03
N GLU A 127 -28.02 -1.06 14.75
CA GLU A 127 -27.99 -2.16 15.73
C GLU A 127 -26.64 -2.36 16.42
N GLY A 128 -25.52 -2.12 15.75
CA GLY A 128 -24.17 -2.23 16.30
C GLY A 128 -23.61 -0.93 16.87
N ALA A 129 -24.44 0.09 17.14
CA ALA A 129 -23.98 1.41 17.60
C ALA A 129 -23.26 1.37 18.96
N SER A 130 -23.55 0.35 19.79
CA SER A 130 -22.84 0.13 21.06
C SER A 130 -21.43 -0.44 20.88
N LEU A 131 -21.14 -1.04 19.73
CA LEU A 131 -19.85 -1.64 19.42
C LEU A 131 -18.99 -0.70 18.57
N ILE A 132 -19.59 -0.07 17.55
CA ILE A 132 -18.87 0.78 16.63
C ILE A 132 -19.79 1.81 15.97
N GLN A 133 -19.36 3.07 15.91
CA GLN A 133 -20.06 4.13 15.19
C GLN A 133 -19.17 4.77 14.12
N ASP A 134 -17.92 5.04 14.46
CA ASP A 134 -16.97 5.70 13.58
C ASP A 134 -15.59 5.05 13.71
N ILE A 135 -14.97 4.75 12.56
CA ILE A 135 -13.56 4.35 12.47
C ILE A 135 -12.90 5.29 11.50
N SER A 136 -11.77 5.85 11.87
CA SER A 136 -10.91 6.60 10.96
C SER A 136 -9.46 6.18 11.16
N LEU A 137 -8.91 5.47 10.19
CA LEU A 137 -7.50 5.09 10.12
C LEU A 137 -6.83 5.86 9.00
N LYS A 138 -5.72 6.51 9.30
CA LYS A 138 -4.84 7.15 8.29
C LYS A 138 -3.40 6.79 8.61
N SER A 139 -2.66 6.30 7.63
CA SER A 139 -1.24 6.02 7.76
C SER A 139 -0.44 6.81 6.74
N TYR A 140 0.72 7.26 7.16
CA TYR A 140 1.71 7.91 6.29
C TYR A 140 3.02 7.16 6.44
N VAL A 141 3.60 6.74 5.33
CA VAL A 141 4.88 6.03 5.29
C VAL A 141 5.87 6.87 4.50
N ILE A 142 6.99 7.20 5.13
CA ILE A 142 8.15 7.82 4.47
C ILE A 142 9.21 6.73 4.36
N GLN A 143 9.64 6.44 3.14
CA GLN A 143 10.60 5.38 2.85
C GLN A 143 11.77 5.94 2.07
N PRO A 144 12.97 6.07 2.68
CA PRO A 144 14.20 6.24 1.94
C PRO A 144 14.58 4.92 1.27
N THR A 145 15.14 5.00 0.07
CA THR A 145 15.54 3.84 -0.74
C THR A 145 16.92 4.06 -1.30
N LEU A 146 17.76 3.05 -1.22
CA LEU A 146 19.05 2.98 -1.90
C LEU A 146 19.08 1.71 -2.74
N SER A 147 19.52 1.83 -3.99
CA SER A 147 19.50 0.76 -4.97
C SER A 147 20.85 0.69 -5.68
N TYR A 148 21.44 -0.51 -5.68
CA TYR A 148 22.73 -0.81 -6.31
C TYR A 148 22.61 -2.02 -7.22
#